data_6b020c20311a4cb823b98540e59c1b81
#
_entry.id   6b020c20311a4cb823b98540e59c1b81
#
_cell.length_a   1.000
_cell.length_b   1.000
_cell.length_c   1.000
_cell.angle_alpha   90.00
_cell.angle_beta   90.00
_cell.angle_gamma   90.00
#
_symmetry.space_group_name_H-M   'P 1'
#
loop_
_entity.id
_entity.type
_entity.pdbx_description
1 polymer ?
#
loop_
_entity_poly.entity_id
_entity_poly.type
_entity_poly.pdbx_seq_one_letter_code
_entity_poly.pdbx_strand_id
1 'polypeptide(L)'
;GFFRGFGYDNRTAYDGYDHYDANFVVDGRPDTRQLYSQNWDTGLRYSQGIFKSQLAIGYGRSKDQNYDPKKGRYSDSATTDDVKQYTTQWLNSLEVGHGNIGAGLDWQKQKTQAGSSTMDNGYEQRNTGVFLSAMQQFDSLTLEAAARNDDNSNFGNHATWQTSAAWEFIDGYRIIGSYGTAYKAPTMSQIHSEKYGNPDLKPEESKQWEGGFEGLTGPVNWRVTGYRNDIDNLIGYDANYRYYNVDEARIKGIEATAQFETGPVGHQISYDYVDPRNTKTNEVLARRSKQQVKYQLDWQVWDLDWNVSYRYLGTRYDVAVDPNTYSTERVKMGGVSLWDVAVSYPVT
;
A
#
# COMPACT_ATOMS: atom_id res chain seq x y z
N GLY A 1 28.17 -9.62 3.56
CA GLY A 1 27.56 -8.39 3.07
C GLY A 1 26.74 -8.62 1.80
N PHE A 2 25.97 -7.66 1.41
CA PHE A 2 25.21 -7.67 0.16
C PHE A 2 25.21 -6.28 -0.46
N PHE A 3 25.07 -6.24 -1.78
CA PHE A 3 24.81 -5.05 -2.56
C PHE A 3 23.75 -5.38 -3.61
N ARG A 4 22.73 -4.52 -3.76
CA ARG A 4 21.67 -4.68 -4.76
C ARG A 4 21.42 -3.35 -5.42
N GLY A 5 21.15 -3.38 -6.71
CA GLY A 5 20.81 -2.20 -7.49
C GLY A 5 19.74 -2.54 -8.52
N PHE A 6 18.82 -1.62 -8.70
CA PHE A 6 17.79 -1.70 -9.72
C PHE A 6 17.52 -0.30 -10.26
N GLY A 7 17.35 -0.21 -11.57
CA GLY A 7 16.99 1.05 -12.21
C GLY A 7 16.26 0.81 -13.53
N TYR A 8 15.38 1.71 -13.87
CA TYR A 8 14.72 1.74 -15.17
C TYR A 8 14.42 3.17 -15.59
N ASP A 9 14.31 3.35 -16.90
CA ASP A 9 13.80 4.56 -17.55
C ASP A 9 12.71 4.12 -18.54
N ASN A 10 11.47 4.46 -18.22
CA ASN A 10 10.31 4.08 -19.02
C ASN A 10 9.63 5.32 -19.59
N ARG A 11 9.32 5.28 -20.89
CA ARG A 11 8.60 6.32 -21.59
C ARG A 11 7.31 5.74 -22.17
N THR A 12 6.19 6.34 -21.79
CA THR A 12 4.85 5.88 -22.19
C THR A 12 4.05 7.06 -22.71
N ALA A 13 3.34 6.85 -23.82
CA ALA A 13 2.30 7.77 -24.27
C ALA A 13 1.05 7.54 -23.41
N TYR A 14 0.34 8.60 -23.05
CA TYR A 14 -0.91 8.51 -22.31
C TYR A 14 -1.87 9.63 -22.77
N ASP A 15 -3.16 9.41 -22.57
CA ASP A 15 -4.19 10.41 -22.82
C ASP A 15 -4.20 11.40 -21.65
N GLY A 16 -3.57 12.53 -21.88
CA GLY A 16 -3.40 13.58 -20.87
C GLY A 16 -4.38 14.74 -21.09
N TYR A 17 -3.83 15.93 -21.28
CA TYR A 17 -4.65 17.11 -21.57
C TYR A 17 -4.90 17.25 -23.08
N ASP A 18 -6.07 17.78 -23.43
CA ASP A 18 -6.37 18.15 -24.80
C ASP A 18 -5.36 19.20 -25.32
N HIS A 19 -4.75 18.90 -26.45
CA HIS A 19 -3.90 19.83 -27.16
C HIS A 19 -4.67 20.48 -28.28
N TYR A 20 -4.65 21.81 -28.34
CA TYR A 20 -5.34 22.59 -29.35
C TYR A 20 -4.33 23.10 -30.39
N ASP A 21 -4.70 23.06 -31.64
CA ASP A 21 -3.96 23.72 -32.70
C ASP A 21 -4.23 25.26 -32.72
N ALA A 22 -3.63 25.98 -33.66
CA ALA A 22 -3.84 27.42 -33.81
C ALA A 22 -5.30 27.84 -34.11
N ASN A 23 -6.16 26.88 -34.49
CA ASN A 23 -7.58 27.09 -34.78
C ASN A 23 -8.47 26.61 -33.63
N PHE A 24 -7.92 26.30 -32.47
CA PHE A 24 -8.61 25.72 -31.33
C PHE A 24 -9.25 24.34 -31.58
N VAL A 25 -8.71 23.59 -32.54
CA VAL A 25 -9.11 22.21 -32.80
C VAL A 25 -8.24 21.25 -31.98
N VAL A 26 -8.88 20.30 -31.29
CA VAL A 26 -8.17 19.24 -30.54
C VAL A 26 -7.38 18.37 -31.50
N ASP A 27 -6.08 18.28 -31.34
CA ASP A 27 -5.20 17.50 -32.22
C ASP A 27 -5.07 16.02 -31.86
N GLY A 28 -5.71 15.60 -30.78
CA GLY A 28 -5.85 14.19 -30.36
C GLY A 28 -4.54 13.45 -30.06
N ARG A 29 -3.41 14.17 -29.98
CA ARG A 29 -2.13 13.52 -29.69
C ARG A 29 -1.97 13.23 -28.20
N PRO A 30 -1.35 12.09 -27.85
CA PRO A 30 -1.08 11.77 -26.46
C PRO A 30 0.05 12.61 -25.88
N ASP A 31 -0.01 12.87 -24.59
CA ASP A 31 1.11 13.31 -23.79
C ASP A 31 2.14 12.19 -23.57
N THR A 32 3.32 12.57 -23.13
CA THR A 32 4.38 11.62 -22.79
C THR A 32 4.64 11.67 -21.28
N ARG A 33 4.60 10.50 -20.65
CA ARG A 33 5.11 10.30 -19.30
C ARG A 33 6.46 9.60 -19.37
N GLN A 34 7.47 10.17 -18.74
CA GLN A 34 8.75 9.53 -18.56
C GLN A 34 9.00 9.29 -17.07
N LEU A 35 9.11 8.03 -16.70
CA LEU A 35 9.37 7.59 -15.34
C LEU A 35 10.77 6.99 -15.25
N TYR A 36 11.66 7.72 -14.57
CA TYR A 36 12.98 7.25 -14.20
C TYR A 36 12.97 6.82 -12.72
N SER A 37 13.47 5.64 -12.44
CA SER A 37 13.62 5.14 -11.07
C SER A 37 14.94 4.42 -10.90
N GLN A 38 15.58 4.62 -9.74
CA GLN A 38 16.74 3.85 -9.31
C GLN A 38 16.68 3.60 -7.81
N ASN A 39 17.10 2.41 -7.41
CA ASN A 39 17.21 2.00 -6.01
C ASN A 39 18.51 1.23 -5.82
N TRP A 40 19.26 1.60 -4.80
CA TRP A 40 20.53 0.99 -4.42
C TRP A 40 20.51 0.70 -2.94
N ASP A 41 20.86 -0.50 -2.54
CA ASP A 41 21.04 -0.84 -1.15
C ASP A 41 22.27 -1.72 -0.93
N THR A 42 22.89 -1.50 0.20
CA THR A 42 24.03 -2.29 0.68
C THR A 42 23.87 -2.57 2.16
N GLY A 43 24.47 -3.65 2.62
CA GLY A 43 24.38 -3.98 4.03
C GLY A 43 25.24 -5.16 4.45
N LEU A 44 25.23 -5.33 5.77
CA LEU A 44 25.95 -6.38 6.46
C LEU A 44 24.94 -7.25 7.22
N ARG A 45 25.15 -8.54 7.19
CA ARG A 45 24.43 -9.51 8.03
C ARG A 45 25.44 -10.24 8.89
N TYR A 46 25.11 -10.35 10.17
CA TYR A 46 25.85 -11.11 11.14
C TYR A 46 24.92 -12.11 11.81
N SER A 47 25.40 -13.34 11.97
CA SER A 47 24.66 -14.40 12.68
C SER A 47 25.65 -15.23 13.49
N GLN A 48 25.40 -15.30 14.79
CA GLN A 48 26.20 -16.13 15.69
C GLN A 48 25.29 -16.73 16.78
N GLY A 49 25.17 -18.05 16.77
CA GLY A 49 24.27 -18.75 17.68
C GLY A 49 22.84 -18.25 17.56
N ILE A 50 22.28 -17.82 18.69
CA ILE A 50 20.90 -17.30 18.79
C ILE A 50 20.75 -15.84 18.33
N PHE A 51 21.85 -15.11 18.10
CA PHE A 51 21.82 -13.69 17.74
C PHE A 51 21.99 -13.46 16.25
N LYS A 52 21.11 -12.64 15.68
CA LYS A 52 21.17 -12.19 14.29
C LYS A 52 21.09 -10.66 14.23
N SER A 53 21.91 -10.05 13.41
CA SER A 53 21.92 -8.60 13.20
C SER A 53 22.06 -8.27 11.72
N GLN A 54 21.32 -7.27 11.26
CA GLN A 54 21.41 -6.75 9.89
C GLN A 54 21.42 -5.24 9.92
N LEU A 55 22.43 -4.66 9.28
CA LEU A 55 22.49 -3.24 8.95
C LEU A 55 22.35 -3.08 7.44
N ALA A 56 21.43 -2.23 7.02
CA ALA A 56 21.22 -1.88 5.62
C ALA A 56 21.17 -0.37 5.43
N ILE A 57 21.76 0.11 4.33
CA ILE A 57 21.73 1.51 3.92
C ILE A 57 21.22 1.53 2.49
N GLY A 58 20.26 2.39 2.20
CA GLY A 58 19.61 2.48 0.91
C GLY A 58 19.55 3.91 0.36
N TYR A 59 19.53 4.01 -0.95
CA TYR A 59 19.25 5.22 -1.71
C TYR A 59 18.25 4.91 -2.80
N GLY A 60 17.20 5.70 -2.88
CA GLY A 60 16.21 5.65 -3.95
C GLY A 60 16.02 7.02 -4.60
N ARG A 61 15.71 7.03 -5.88
CA ARG A 61 15.25 8.22 -6.60
C ARG A 61 14.14 7.83 -7.56
N SER A 62 13.07 8.58 -7.56
CA SER A 62 11.99 8.49 -8.54
C SER A 62 11.79 9.86 -9.16
N LYS A 63 11.87 9.94 -10.49
CA LYS A 63 11.62 11.16 -11.26
C LYS A 63 10.52 10.86 -12.27
N ASP A 64 9.38 11.49 -12.12
CA ASP A 64 8.21 11.38 -12.99
C ASP A 64 8.02 12.70 -13.74
N GLN A 65 8.06 12.66 -15.06
CA GLN A 65 7.90 13.82 -15.93
C GLN A 65 6.74 13.59 -16.88
N ASN A 66 5.83 14.55 -16.94
CA ASN A 66 4.73 14.56 -17.89
C ASN A 66 4.84 15.79 -18.80
N TYR A 67 4.81 15.60 -20.10
CA TYR A 67 5.04 16.70 -21.05
C TYR A 67 4.39 16.45 -22.42
N ASP A 68 4.07 17.53 -23.09
CA ASP A 68 3.73 17.52 -24.51
C ASP A 68 4.97 17.14 -25.34
N PRO A 69 4.93 16.06 -26.15
CA PRO A 69 6.07 15.60 -26.92
C PRO A 69 6.61 16.64 -27.93
N LYS A 70 5.77 17.60 -28.39
CA LYS A 70 6.20 18.67 -29.27
C LYS A 70 6.97 19.78 -28.54
N LYS A 71 6.58 20.06 -27.28
CA LYS A 71 7.23 21.09 -26.47
C LYS A 71 8.44 20.55 -25.70
N GLY A 72 8.45 19.24 -25.43
CA GLY A 72 9.52 18.57 -24.73
C GLY A 72 9.46 18.69 -23.20
N ARG A 73 10.27 17.87 -22.53
CA ARG A 73 10.28 17.69 -21.06
C ARG A 73 10.80 18.87 -20.24
N TYR A 74 11.31 19.90 -20.89
CA TYR A 74 11.82 21.12 -20.22
C TYR A 74 10.97 22.34 -20.53
N SER A 75 9.78 22.16 -21.11
CA SER A 75 8.84 23.25 -21.36
C SER A 75 8.16 23.71 -20.08
N ASP A 76 7.66 24.94 -20.05
CA ASP A 76 6.92 25.51 -18.92
C ASP A 76 5.64 24.77 -18.61
N SER A 77 5.09 24.03 -19.58
CA SER A 77 3.90 23.18 -19.40
C SER A 77 4.22 21.75 -18.92
N ALA A 78 5.51 21.39 -18.81
CA ALA A 78 5.91 20.08 -18.30
C ALA A 78 5.79 20.01 -16.79
N THR A 79 5.36 18.87 -16.28
CA THR A 79 5.31 18.61 -14.85
C THR A 79 6.45 17.66 -14.46
N THR A 80 7.09 17.91 -13.33
CA THR A 80 8.18 17.08 -12.84
C THR A 80 8.06 16.85 -11.35
N ASP A 81 7.97 15.59 -10.94
CA ASP A 81 8.08 15.15 -9.56
C ASP A 81 9.40 14.39 -9.40
N ASP A 82 10.35 14.93 -8.62
CA ASP A 82 11.67 14.33 -8.39
C ASP A 82 11.89 14.14 -6.90
N VAL A 83 11.77 12.90 -6.45
CA VAL A 83 11.88 12.51 -5.04
C VAL A 83 13.13 11.65 -4.85
N LYS A 84 13.94 12.02 -3.88
CA LYS A 84 15.08 11.23 -3.39
C LYS A 84 14.78 10.73 -1.99
N GLN A 85 15.16 9.48 -1.73
CA GLN A 85 15.00 8.84 -0.44
C GLN A 85 16.31 8.22 0.00
N TYR A 86 16.64 8.42 1.26
CA TYR A 86 17.76 7.80 1.94
C TYR A 86 17.22 7.00 3.10
N THR A 87 17.70 5.78 3.31
CA THR A 87 17.26 4.90 4.38
C THR A 87 18.43 4.27 5.10
N THR A 88 18.30 4.08 6.39
CA THR A 88 19.19 3.24 7.19
C THR A 88 18.30 2.38 8.08
N GLN A 89 18.56 1.08 8.10
CA GLN A 89 17.83 0.14 8.93
C GLN A 89 18.82 -0.74 9.68
N TRP A 90 18.66 -0.83 11.00
CA TRP A 90 19.44 -1.73 11.83
C TRP A 90 18.50 -2.63 12.63
N LEU A 91 18.50 -3.90 12.31
CA LEU A 91 17.62 -4.93 12.87
C LEU A 91 18.45 -5.91 13.67
N ASN A 92 17.99 -6.23 14.86
CA ASN A 92 18.59 -7.24 15.73
C ASN A 92 17.51 -8.22 16.17
N SER A 93 17.85 -9.50 16.21
CA SER A 93 16.97 -10.55 16.71
C SER A 93 17.75 -11.52 17.58
N LEU A 94 17.13 -11.88 18.70
CA LEU A 94 17.64 -12.87 19.64
C LEU A 94 16.61 -14.00 19.75
N GLU A 95 17.02 -15.23 19.48
CA GLU A 95 16.18 -16.41 19.67
C GLU A 95 16.10 -16.74 21.18
N VAL A 96 14.90 -16.84 21.74
CA VAL A 96 14.69 -17.08 23.17
C VAL A 96 13.58 -18.12 23.31
N GLY A 97 13.92 -19.28 23.89
CA GLY A 97 12.97 -20.39 24.01
C GLY A 97 12.43 -20.84 22.65
N HIS A 98 11.12 -20.84 22.49
CA HIS A 98 10.43 -21.18 21.25
C HIS A 98 9.97 -19.92 20.47
N GLY A 99 10.70 -18.82 20.62
CA GLY A 99 10.36 -17.56 19.98
C GLY A 99 11.58 -16.66 19.77
N ASN A 100 11.32 -15.38 19.64
CA ASN A 100 12.36 -14.37 19.43
C ASN A 100 12.00 -13.03 20.05
N ILE A 101 13.03 -12.25 20.33
CA ILE A 101 12.93 -10.84 20.69
C ILE A 101 13.66 -10.07 19.58
N GLY A 102 13.00 -9.06 19.02
CA GLY A 102 13.53 -8.18 17.99
C GLY A 102 13.66 -6.76 18.51
N ALA A 103 14.71 -6.06 18.12
CA ALA A 103 14.88 -4.63 18.35
C ALA A 103 15.50 -3.98 17.10
N GLY A 104 15.08 -2.77 16.78
CA GLY A 104 15.62 -2.11 15.61
C GLY A 104 15.48 -0.59 15.63
N LEU A 105 16.21 -0.01 14.68
CA LEU A 105 16.19 1.41 14.36
C LEU A 105 16.03 1.56 12.86
N ASP A 106 15.07 2.41 12.46
CA ASP A 106 14.88 2.85 11.09
C ASP A 106 15.08 4.35 11.01
N TRP A 107 15.84 4.78 10.02
CA TRP A 107 15.96 6.18 9.69
C TRP A 107 15.67 6.38 8.21
N GLN A 108 14.81 7.34 7.92
CA GLN A 108 14.42 7.70 6.55
C GLN A 108 14.48 9.22 6.37
N LYS A 109 15.01 9.63 5.24
CA LYS A 109 14.99 11.02 4.77
C LYS A 109 14.49 11.08 3.35
N GLN A 110 13.45 11.86 3.12
CA GLN A 110 12.91 12.15 1.80
C GLN A 110 13.20 13.60 1.43
N LYS A 111 13.56 13.83 0.17
CA LYS A 111 13.76 15.16 -0.41
C LYS A 111 13.02 15.25 -1.72
N THR A 112 12.31 16.35 -1.92
CA THR A 112 11.85 16.78 -3.23
C THR A 112 12.80 17.82 -3.78
N GLN A 113 12.95 17.90 -5.11
CA GLN A 113 13.76 18.93 -5.73
C GLN A 113 12.91 20.15 -6.11
N ALA A 114 13.49 21.33 -6.07
CA ALA A 114 12.91 22.54 -6.64
C ALA A 114 12.63 22.34 -8.14
N GLY A 115 11.55 22.88 -8.65
CA GLY A 115 11.12 22.74 -10.03
C GLY A 115 10.16 21.57 -10.26
N SER A 116 9.68 20.91 -9.19
CA SER A 116 8.50 20.07 -9.28
C SER A 116 7.28 20.96 -9.56
N SER A 117 6.45 20.58 -10.53
CA SER A 117 5.23 21.35 -10.89
C SER A 117 4.19 21.41 -9.76
N THR A 118 4.30 20.53 -8.79
CA THR A 118 3.40 20.46 -7.64
C THR A 118 3.99 21.10 -6.39
N MET A 119 5.31 21.46 -6.40
CA MET A 119 6.01 22.01 -5.26
C MET A 119 7.12 22.96 -5.74
N ASP A 120 6.96 24.26 -5.56
CA ASP A 120 7.89 25.30 -6.05
C ASP A 120 9.26 25.27 -5.38
N ASN A 121 9.33 24.77 -4.14
CA ASN A 121 10.54 24.70 -3.36
C ASN A 121 10.92 23.25 -3.06
N GLY A 122 12.21 23.01 -2.83
CA GLY A 122 12.65 21.71 -2.33
C GLY A 122 12.24 21.53 -0.87
N TYR A 123 11.54 20.44 -0.56
CA TYR A 123 11.11 20.09 0.80
C TYR A 123 11.83 18.84 1.27
N GLU A 124 11.97 18.74 2.59
CA GLU A 124 12.62 17.62 3.25
C GLU A 124 11.76 17.13 4.41
N GLN A 125 11.65 15.81 4.53
CA GLN A 125 11.04 15.15 5.67
C GLN A 125 11.94 14.03 6.16
N ARG A 126 12.10 13.93 7.48
CA ARG A 126 12.86 12.86 8.14
C ARG A 126 11.96 12.12 9.11
N ASN A 127 12.20 10.83 9.24
CA ASN A 127 11.58 10.00 10.26
C ASN A 127 12.63 9.09 10.89
N THR A 128 12.65 9.01 12.21
CA THR A 128 13.49 8.08 12.96
C THR A 128 12.57 7.21 13.82
N GLY A 129 12.56 5.92 13.58
CA GLY A 129 11.76 4.97 14.31
C GLY A 129 12.64 4.00 15.11
N VAL A 130 12.29 3.78 16.38
CA VAL A 130 12.86 2.72 17.19
C VAL A 130 11.75 1.76 17.60
N PHE A 131 12.03 0.46 17.58
CA PHE A 131 11.04 -0.53 17.92
C PHE A 131 11.61 -1.72 18.69
N LEU A 132 10.72 -2.36 19.44
CA LEU A 132 10.92 -3.61 20.13
C LEU A 132 9.78 -4.55 19.75
N SER A 133 10.08 -5.84 19.55
CA SER A 133 9.10 -6.87 19.30
C SER A 133 9.45 -8.16 20.03
N ALA A 134 8.46 -8.94 20.37
CA ALA A 134 8.64 -10.27 20.93
C ALA A 134 7.58 -11.22 20.38
N MET A 135 7.96 -12.44 20.07
CA MET A 135 7.07 -13.54 19.73
C MET A 135 7.49 -14.75 20.55
N GLN A 136 6.52 -15.43 21.15
CA GLN A 136 6.76 -16.64 21.92
C GLN A 136 5.64 -17.64 21.70
N GLN A 137 6.03 -18.89 21.44
CA GLN A 137 5.12 -20.03 21.37
C GLN A 137 5.16 -20.82 22.67
N PHE A 138 3.98 -21.07 23.25
CA PHE A 138 3.72 -21.88 24.45
C PHE A 138 2.81 -23.04 24.04
N ASP A 139 3.38 -24.19 23.72
CA ASP A 139 2.65 -25.34 23.15
C ASP A 139 1.73 -24.95 22.00
N SER A 140 0.42 -24.92 22.25
CA SER A 140 -0.61 -24.57 21.26
C SER A 140 -0.90 -23.05 21.17
N LEU A 141 -0.30 -22.22 22.02
CA LEU A 141 -0.55 -20.77 22.07
C LEU A 141 0.68 -20.02 21.57
N THR A 142 0.50 -19.16 20.55
CA THR A 142 1.49 -18.20 20.10
C THR A 142 1.05 -16.80 20.48
N LEU A 143 1.95 -16.05 21.13
CA LEU A 143 1.74 -14.64 21.49
C LEU A 143 2.77 -13.76 20.80
N GLU A 144 2.32 -12.61 20.32
CA GLU A 144 3.19 -11.58 19.76
C GLU A 144 2.85 -10.21 20.34
N ALA A 145 3.87 -9.39 20.53
CA ALA A 145 3.73 -7.98 20.90
C ALA A 145 4.84 -7.15 20.23
N ALA A 146 4.51 -5.95 19.82
CA ALA A 146 5.48 -4.99 19.33
C ALA A 146 5.10 -3.57 19.75
N ALA A 147 6.10 -2.74 19.98
CA ALA A 147 5.96 -1.31 20.25
C ALA A 147 6.99 -0.54 19.42
N ARG A 148 6.59 0.63 18.92
CA ARG A 148 7.42 1.50 18.10
C ARG A 148 7.17 2.96 18.47
N ASN A 149 8.24 3.76 18.43
CA ASN A 149 8.15 5.21 18.49
C ASN A 149 8.82 5.81 17.25
N ASP A 150 8.10 6.64 16.54
CA ASP A 150 8.56 7.39 15.37
C ASP A 150 8.70 8.88 15.73
N ASP A 151 9.86 9.46 15.49
CA ASP A 151 10.12 10.89 15.54
C ASP A 151 10.17 11.45 14.11
N ASN A 152 9.10 12.15 13.73
CA ASN A 152 8.94 12.75 12.42
C ASN A 152 9.27 14.25 12.48
N SER A 153 10.14 14.73 11.58
CA SER A 153 10.61 16.13 11.57
C SER A 153 9.48 17.18 11.47
N ASN A 154 8.33 16.80 10.91
CA ASN A 154 7.20 17.71 10.68
C ASN A 154 6.06 17.51 11.68
N PHE A 155 5.95 16.32 12.27
CA PHE A 155 4.80 15.93 13.08
C PHE A 155 5.17 15.49 14.49
N GLY A 156 6.47 15.42 14.83
CA GLY A 156 6.93 15.03 16.17
C GLY A 156 6.83 13.54 16.44
N ASN A 157 6.68 13.17 17.69
CA ASN A 157 6.74 11.81 18.18
C ASN A 157 5.37 11.12 18.18
N HIS A 158 5.34 9.90 17.62
CA HIS A 158 4.16 9.05 17.56
C HIS A 158 4.50 7.62 18.00
N ALA A 159 3.85 7.16 19.06
CA ALA A 159 4.01 5.81 19.56
C ALA A 159 2.89 4.91 19.03
N THR A 160 3.26 3.76 18.51
CA THR A 160 2.35 2.72 18.04
C THR A 160 2.70 1.38 18.67
N TRP A 161 1.72 0.49 18.79
CA TRP A 161 1.93 -0.83 19.33
C TRP A 161 0.92 -1.82 18.77
N GLN A 162 1.25 -3.09 18.82
CA GLN A 162 0.36 -4.17 18.45
C GLN A 162 0.56 -5.39 19.35
N THR A 163 -0.46 -6.20 19.48
CA THR A 163 -0.41 -7.52 20.09
C THR A 163 -1.28 -8.47 19.30
N SER A 164 -0.86 -9.75 19.23
CA SER A 164 -1.64 -10.81 18.62
C SER A 164 -1.53 -12.10 19.42
N ALA A 165 -2.53 -12.95 19.27
CA ALA A 165 -2.57 -14.29 19.82
C ALA A 165 -3.14 -15.25 18.77
N ALA A 166 -2.55 -16.45 18.70
CA ALA A 166 -3.06 -17.57 17.92
C ALA A 166 -3.08 -18.80 18.84
N TRP A 167 -4.26 -19.40 19.01
CA TRP A 167 -4.43 -20.57 19.85
C TRP A 167 -4.97 -21.74 19.02
N GLU A 168 -4.17 -22.78 18.91
CA GLU A 168 -4.57 -24.05 18.33
C GLU A 168 -5.34 -24.87 19.39
N PHE A 169 -6.65 -24.76 19.36
CA PHE A 169 -7.55 -25.37 20.35
C PHE A 169 -7.88 -26.84 20.02
N ILE A 170 -7.73 -27.22 18.76
CA ILE A 170 -7.79 -28.59 18.24
C ILE A 170 -6.74 -28.68 17.13
N ASP A 171 -6.12 -29.84 16.95
CA ASP A 171 -5.12 -30.10 15.91
C ASP A 171 -5.62 -29.65 14.53
N GLY A 172 -4.88 -28.75 13.89
CA GLY A 172 -5.22 -28.15 12.61
C GLY A 172 -6.26 -27.03 12.63
N TYR A 173 -6.76 -26.59 13.82
CA TYR A 173 -7.72 -25.48 13.93
C TYR A 173 -7.28 -24.44 14.96
N ARG A 174 -7.23 -23.18 14.56
CA ARG A 174 -6.77 -22.07 15.40
C ARG A 174 -7.80 -20.94 15.48
N ILE A 175 -7.86 -20.34 16.65
CA ILE A 175 -8.47 -19.03 16.88
C ILE A 175 -7.36 -18.00 16.84
N ILE A 176 -7.56 -16.92 16.11
CA ILE A 176 -6.61 -15.81 16.01
C ILE A 176 -7.28 -14.52 16.44
N GLY A 177 -6.49 -13.64 17.04
CA GLY A 177 -6.94 -12.31 17.39
C GLY A 177 -5.77 -11.33 17.44
N SER A 178 -6.01 -10.10 17.03
CA SER A 178 -5.01 -9.04 17.11
C SER A 178 -5.65 -7.70 17.43
N TYR A 179 -4.86 -6.83 18.06
CA TYR A 179 -5.17 -5.43 18.23
C TYR A 179 -3.91 -4.61 18.00
N GLY A 180 -4.04 -3.48 17.32
CA GLY A 180 -2.92 -2.59 17.07
C GLY A 180 -3.33 -1.17 16.79
N THR A 181 -2.36 -0.27 16.91
CA THR A 181 -2.47 1.13 16.54
C THR A 181 -1.53 1.41 15.36
N ALA A 182 -1.88 2.37 14.51
CA ALA A 182 -1.03 2.79 13.42
C ALA A 182 -1.04 4.32 13.28
N TYR A 183 0.02 4.84 12.69
CA TYR A 183 0.25 6.23 12.41
C TYR A 183 0.71 6.41 10.97
N LYS A 184 0.22 7.45 10.30
CA LYS A 184 0.65 7.81 8.95
C LYS A 184 0.77 9.32 8.80
N ALA A 185 1.98 9.80 8.64
CA ALA A 185 2.26 11.21 8.34
C ALA A 185 1.71 11.59 6.97
N PRO A 186 1.20 12.83 6.80
CA PRO A 186 0.93 13.40 5.50
C PRO A 186 2.19 13.40 4.63
N THR A 187 2.02 13.17 3.34
CA THR A 187 3.12 13.25 2.38
C THR A 187 3.51 14.70 2.09
N MET A 188 4.73 14.93 1.62
CA MET A 188 5.18 16.27 1.24
C MET A 188 4.27 16.90 0.18
N SER A 189 3.77 16.12 -0.77
CA SER A 189 2.81 16.59 -1.77
C SER A 189 1.47 17.00 -1.17
N GLN A 190 0.97 16.26 -0.18
CA GLN A 190 -0.27 16.62 0.52
C GLN A 190 -0.16 17.92 1.31
N ILE A 191 1.02 18.24 1.81
CA ILE A 191 1.25 19.45 2.63
C ILE A 191 1.60 20.65 1.73
N HIS A 192 2.50 20.45 0.77
CA HIS A 192 3.22 21.54 0.10
C HIS A 192 2.85 21.72 -1.37
N SER A 193 1.95 20.91 -1.95
CA SER A 193 1.48 21.16 -3.31
C SER A 193 0.86 22.57 -3.39
N GLU A 194 1.34 23.39 -4.31
CA GLU A 194 0.93 24.79 -4.46
C GLU A 194 -0.59 24.91 -4.64
N LYS A 195 -1.18 24.06 -5.47
CA LYS A 195 -2.60 24.13 -5.83
C LYS A 195 -3.51 23.34 -4.88
N TYR A 196 -3.05 22.19 -4.39
CA TYR A 196 -3.89 21.21 -3.71
C TYR A 196 -3.44 20.92 -2.27
N GLY A 197 -2.26 21.39 -1.90
CA GLY A 197 -1.65 21.13 -0.61
C GLY A 197 -2.39 21.82 0.53
N ASN A 198 -2.25 21.25 1.72
CA ASN A 198 -2.76 21.81 2.95
C ASN A 198 -1.73 21.65 4.07
N PRO A 199 -1.06 22.74 4.50
CA PRO A 199 -0.05 22.69 5.55
C PRO A 199 -0.62 22.39 6.94
N ASP A 200 -1.94 22.50 7.13
CA ASP A 200 -2.62 22.27 8.41
C ASP A 200 -3.04 20.80 8.60
N LEU A 201 -2.65 19.91 7.68
CA LEU A 201 -2.96 18.49 7.79
C LEU A 201 -2.33 17.87 9.05
N LYS A 202 -3.14 17.10 9.74
CA LYS A 202 -2.74 16.25 10.84
C LYS A 202 -2.46 14.83 10.34
N PRO A 203 -1.58 14.09 11.01
CA PRO A 203 -1.39 12.67 10.73
C PRO A 203 -2.68 11.86 10.89
N GLU A 204 -2.80 10.80 10.08
CA GLU A 204 -3.82 9.79 10.28
C GLU A 204 -3.39 8.89 11.44
N GLU A 205 -4.28 8.63 12.38
CA GLU A 205 -4.10 7.66 13.45
C GLU A 205 -5.19 6.60 13.38
N SER A 206 -4.85 5.35 13.65
CA SER A 206 -5.86 4.30 13.60
C SER A 206 -5.70 3.27 14.71
N LYS A 207 -6.84 2.62 15.03
CA LYS A 207 -6.95 1.49 15.95
C LYS A 207 -7.64 0.36 15.20
N GLN A 208 -6.97 -0.78 15.11
CA GLN A 208 -7.47 -1.94 14.39
C GLN A 208 -7.59 -3.15 15.30
N TRP A 209 -8.67 -3.88 15.15
CA TRP A 209 -8.92 -5.16 15.78
C TRP A 209 -9.24 -6.18 14.69
N GLU A 210 -8.74 -7.37 14.88
CA GLU A 210 -9.02 -8.49 14.01
C GLU A 210 -9.25 -9.74 14.88
N GLY A 211 -10.19 -10.58 14.46
CA GLY A 211 -10.42 -11.85 15.09
C GLY A 211 -10.97 -12.85 14.07
N GLY A 212 -10.59 -14.12 14.23
CA GLY A 212 -10.99 -15.10 13.25
C GLY A 212 -10.64 -16.54 13.63
N PHE A 213 -10.92 -17.37 12.66
CA PHE A 213 -10.68 -18.82 12.71
C PHE A 213 -9.92 -19.22 11.45
N GLU A 214 -9.01 -20.16 11.60
CA GLU A 214 -8.35 -20.81 10.48
C GLU A 214 -8.23 -22.30 10.73
N GLY A 215 -8.18 -23.07 9.67
CA GLY A 215 -8.07 -24.52 9.83
C GLY A 215 -7.81 -25.27 8.55
N LEU A 216 -7.50 -26.55 8.75
CA LEU A 216 -7.34 -27.55 7.70
C LEU A 216 -8.47 -28.57 7.80
N THR A 217 -9.42 -28.56 6.84
CA THR A 217 -10.53 -29.51 6.78
C THR A 217 -10.42 -30.36 5.54
N GLY A 218 -10.03 -31.62 5.71
CA GLY A 218 -9.67 -32.48 4.57
C GLY A 218 -8.52 -31.85 3.77
N PRO A 219 -8.66 -31.65 2.45
CA PRO A 219 -7.62 -30.98 1.64
C PRO A 219 -7.70 -29.46 1.65
N VAL A 220 -8.69 -28.86 2.34
CA VAL A 220 -8.97 -27.41 2.29
C VAL A 220 -8.31 -26.72 3.46
N ASN A 221 -7.35 -25.84 3.16
CA ASN A 221 -6.82 -24.85 4.10
C ASN A 221 -7.66 -23.58 3.98
N TRP A 222 -8.23 -23.12 5.07
CA TRP A 222 -9.15 -21.98 5.07
C TRP A 222 -8.90 -21.04 6.24
N ARG A 223 -9.26 -19.77 6.05
CA ARG A 223 -9.24 -18.72 7.08
C ARG A 223 -10.44 -17.81 6.90
N VAL A 224 -11.07 -17.42 8.00
CA VAL A 224 -12.15 -16.43 8.05
C VAL A 224 -11.80 -15.44 9.16
N THR A 225 -11.70 -14.16 8.83
CA THR A 225 -11.40 -13.08 9.78
C THR A 225 -12.43 -11.97 9.66
N GLY A 226 -12.86 -11.44 10.80
CA GLY A 226 -13.58 -10.19 10.90
C GLY A 226 -12.67 -9.10 11.44
N TYR A 227 -12.76 -7.90 10.90
CA TYR A 227 -11.93 -6.78 11.30
C TYR A 227 -12.70 -5.48 11.43
N ARG A 228 -12.15 -4.58 12.23
CA ARG A 228 -12.59 -3.20 12.34
C ARG A 228 -11.38 -2.29 12.50
N ASN A 229 -11.32 -1.23 11.70
CA ASN A 229 -10.33 -0.17 11.76
C ASN A 229 -11.05 1.17 11.94
N ASP A 230 -10.83 1.83 13.08
CA ASP A 230 -11.28 3.20 13.35
C ASP A 230 -10.10 4.13 13.04
N ILE A 231 -10.31 5.11 12.19
CA ILE A 231 -9.28 6.03 11.67
C ILE A 231 -9.67 7.45 12.03
N ASP A 232 -8.82 8.12 12.76
CA ASP A 232 -8.91 9.54 13.07
C ASP A 232 -8.10 10.35 12.04
N ASN A 233 -8.58 11.54 11.67
CA ASN A 233 -7.93 12.45 10.75
C ASN A 233 -7.65 11.85 9.36
N LEU A 234 -8.48 10.94 8.85
CA LEU A 234 -8.30 10.37 7.51
C LEU A 234 -8.12 11.49 6.47
N ILE A 235 -7.05 11.43 5.66
CA ILE A 235 -6.77 12.43 4.65
C ILE A 235 -7.59 12.13 3.39
N GLY A 236 -8.41 13.08 2.99
CA GLY A 236 -9.18 13.10 1.76
C GLY A 236 -8.96 14.37 0.96
N TYR A 237 -9.77 14.59 -0.08
CA TYR A 237 -9.81 15.86 -0.83
C TYR A 237 -11.26 16.33 -0.99
N ASP A 238 -11.41 17.65 -0.96
CA ASP A 238 -12.69 18.31 -1.18
C ASP A 238 -13.07 18.37 -2.69
N ALA A 239 -14.16 19.03 -3.00
CA ALA A 239 -14.61 19.23 -4.38
C ALA A 239 -13.63 20.02 -5.26
N ASN A 240 -12.71 20.77 -4.66
CA ASN A 240 -11.66 21.53 -5.36
C ASN A 240 -10.33 20.73 -5.42
N TYR A 241 -10.34 19.44 -5.06
CA TYR A 241 -9.17 18.55 -4.96
C TYR A 241 -8.15 18.97 -3.90
N ARG A 242 -8.50 19.90 -2.99
CA ARG A 242 -7.63 20.31 -1.89
C ARG A 242 -7.66 19.26 -0.78
N TYR A 243 -6.51 18.91 -0.27
CA TYR A 243 -6.38 17.95 0.82
C TYR A 243 -6.94 18.51 2.14
N TYR A 244 -7.63 17.66 2.87
CA TYR A 244 -8.13 17.96 4.21
C TYR A 244 -8.25 16.69 5.05
N ASN A 245 -8.30 16.83 6.38
CA ASN A 245 -8.60 15.71 7.25
C ASN A 245 -10.11 15.50 7.33
N VAL A 246 -10.55 14.32 6.92
CA VAL A 246 -11.88 13.80 7.27
C VAL A 246 -11.84 13.45 8.75
N ASP A 247 -12.79 13.93 9.53
CA ASP A 247 -12.71 13.82 10.99
C ASP A 247 -12.52 12.37 11.47
N GLU A 248 -13.44 11.48 11.13
CA GLU A 248 -13.37 10.08 11.53
C GLU A 248 -13.89 9.16 10.43
N ALA A 249 -13.23 8.03 10.24
CA ALA A 249 -13.67 6.98 9.36
C ALA A 249 -13.65 5.63 10.07
N ARG A 250 -14.59 4.77 9.73
CA ARG A 250 -14.63 3.38 10.20
C ARG A 250 -14.68 2.44 9.03
N ILE A 251 -13.76 1.49 9.03
CA ILE A 251 -13.71 0.42 8.03
C ILE A 251 -13.86 -0.90 8.78
N LYS A 252 -14.90 -1.64 8.49
CA LYS A 252 -15.12 -2.98 9.03
C LYS A 252 -15.43 -3.95 7.91
N GLY A 253 -15.08 -5.21 8.12
CA GLY A 253 -15.31 -6.21 7.10
C GLY A 253 -15.08 -7.63 7.57
N ILE A 254 -15.24 -8.53 6.61
CA ILE A 254 -14.97 -9.95 6.76
C ILE A 254 -14.17 -10.38 5.56
N GLU A 255 -13.10 -11.11 5.80
CA GLU A 255 -12.28 -11.76 4.78
C GLU A 255 -12.38 -13.28 4.95
N ALA A 256 -12.56 -13.99 3.84
CA ALA A 256 -12.54 -15.45 3.81
C ALA A 256 -11.61 -15.90 2.70
N THR A 257 -10.70 -16.83 3.01
CA THR A 257 -9.80 -17.45 2.04
C THR A 257 -9.92 -18.97 2.12
N ALA A 258 -9.77 -19.63 0.98
CA ALA A 258 -9.65 -21.09 0.91
C ALA A 258 -8.64 -21.47 -0.15
N GLN A 259 -7.79 -22.45 0.17
CA GLN A 259 -6.81 -23.02 -0.73
C GLN A 259 -6.91 -24.53 -0.68
N PHE A 260 -6.98 -25.20 -1.83
CA PHE A 260 -7.08 -26.65 -1.93
C PHE A 260 -6.63 -27.12 -3.31
N GLU A 261 -6.42 -28.43 -3.43
CA GLU A 261 -6.09 -29.08 -4.69
C GLU A 261 -7.17 -30.09 -5.10
N THR A 262 -7.45 -30.17 -6.40
CA THR A 262 -8.29 -31.19 -7.01
C THR A 262 -7.48 -31.91 -8.10
N GLY A 263 -6.87 -33.03 -7.74
CA GLY A 263 -5.91 -33.71 -8.62
C GLY A 263 -4.74 -32.80 -8.94
N PRO A 264 -4.42 -32.53 -10.22
CA PRO A 264 -3.30 -31.66 -10.61
C PRO A 264 -3.65 -30.15 -10.60
N VAL A 265 -4.83 -29.77 -10.13
CA VAL A 265 -5.31 -28.39 -10.17
C VAL A 265 -5.29 -27.78 -8.78
N GLY A 266 -4.49 -26.71 -8.62
CA GLY A 266 -4.49 -25.87 -7.43
C GLY A 266 -5.55 -24.78 -7.52
N HIS A 267 -6.25 -24.54 -6.40
CA HIS A 267 -7.29 -23.52 -6.29
C HIS A 267 -7.02 -22.61 -5.12
N GLN A 268 -7.15 -21.31 -5.37
CA GLN A 268 -7.16 -20.29 -4.31
C GLN A 268 -8.34 -19.35 -4.52
N ILE A 269 -9.14 -19.20 -3.47
CA ILE A 269 -10.33 -18.34 -3.46
C ILE A 269 -10.20 -17.35 -2.33
N SER A 270 -10.52 -16.08 -2.58
CA SER A 270 -10.72 -15.08 -1.52
C SER A 270 -12.00 -14.30 -1.75
N TYR A 271 -12.69 -14.01 -0.67
CA TYR A 271 -13.86 -13.16 -0.62
C TYR A 271 -13.65 -12.09 0.44
N ASP A 272 -13.85 -10.82 0.05
CA ASP A 272 -13.76 -9.66 0.94
C ASP A 272 -15.10 -8.94 0.94
N TYR A 273 -15.65 -8.72 2.11
CA TYR A 273 -16.73 -7.77 2.33
C TYR A 273 -16.23 -6.63 3.20
N VAL A 274 -16.37 -5.38 2.73
CA VAL A 274 -15.92 -4.19 3.43
C VAL A 274 -17.04 -3.15 3.51
N ASP A 275 -17.25 -2.57 4.69
CA ASP A 275 -18.16 -1.44 4.92
C ASP A 275 -17.36 -0.23 5.43
N PRO A 276 -16.81 0.60 4.51
CA PRO A 276 -16.01 1.78 4.84
C PRO A 276 -16.91 3.01 4.94
N ARG A 277 -17.00 3.63 6.11
CA ARG A 277 -17.89 4.78 6.36
C ARG A 277 -17.17 5.96 6.97
N ASN A 278 -17.59 7.16 6.57
CA ASN A 278 -17.40 8.35 7.38
C ASN A 278 -18.35 8.23 8.59
N THR A 279 -17.85 8.37 9.82
CA THR A 279 -18.67 8.15 11.03
C THR A 279 -19.62 9.27 11.33
N LYS A 280 -19.33 10.51 10.88
CA LYS A 280 -20.20 11.67 11.06
C LYS A 280 -21.38 11.71 10.10
N THR A 281 -21.11 11.49 8.81
CA THR A 281 -22.17 11.52 7.77
C THR A 281 -22.82 10.16 7.54
N ASN A 282 -22.22 9.09 8.07
CA ASN A 282 -22.59 7.70 7.80
C ASN A 282 -22.54 7.31 6.32
N GLU A 283 -21.91 8.12 5.49
CA GLU A 283 -21.74 7.82 4.07
C GLU A 283 -20.63 6.80 3.82
N VAL A 284 -20.81 5.98 2.80
CA VAL A 284 -19.77 5.04 2.34
C VAL A 284 -18.64 5.84 1.70
N LEU A 285 -17.40 5.58 2.08
CA LEU A 285 -16.24 6.25 1.47
C LEU A 285 -16.17 5.92 -0.03
N ALA A 286 -15.81 6.92 -0.84
CA ALA A 286 -15.67 6.76 -2.29
C ALA A 286 -14.50 5.82 -2.66
N ARG A 287 -14.55 5.27 -3.89
CA ARG A 287 -13.52 4.44 -4.52
C ARG A 287 -13.23 3.12 -3.81
N ARG A 288 -14.17 2.63 -2.98
CA ARG A 288 -14.04 1.36 -2.25
C ARG A 288 -15.23 0.45 -2.59
N SER A 289 -14.93 -0.68 -3.25
CA SER A 289 -15.93 -1.72 -3.51
C SER A 289 -16.28 -2.43 -2.22
N LYS A 290 -17.58 -2.64 -1.98
CA LYS A 290 -18.05 -3.36 -0.78
C LYS A 290 -17.80 -4.85 -0.83
N GLN A 291 -17.68 -5.42 -2.02
CA GLN A 291 -17.47 -6.85 -2.22
C GLN A 291 -16.39 -7.07 -3.25
N GLN A 292 -15.50 -8.00 -2.96
CA GLN A 292 -14.47 -8.46 -3.89
C GLN A 292 -14.40 -9.97 -3.82
N VAL A 293 -14.27 -10.60 -4.98
CA VAL A 293 -13.96 -12.02 -5.12
C VAL A 293 -12.71 -12.13 -5.94
N LYS A 294 -11.76 -12.95 -5.50
CA LYS A 294 -10.62 -13.37 -6.30
C LYS A 294 -10.60 -14.89 -6.36
N TYR A 295 -10.36 -15.42 -7.52
CA TYR A 295 -10.13 -16.82 -7.74
C TYR A 295 -8.91 -17.00 -8.61
N GLN A 296 -8.03 -17.89 -8.19
CA GLN A 296 -6.85 -18.30 -8.95
C GLN A 296 -6.87 -19.80 -9.11
N LEU A 297 -6.58 -20.25 -10.32
CA LEU A 297 -6.41 -21.63 -10.68
C LEU A 297 -5.02 -21.80 -11.28
N ASP A 298 -4.28 -22.75 -10.73
CA ASP A 298 -2.97 -23.18 -11.22
C ASP A 298 -3.09 -24.64 -11.67
N TRP A 299 -2.76 -24.90 -12.92
CA TRP A 299 -2.88 -26.23 -13.49
C TRP A 299 -1.66 -26.56 -14.35
N GLN A 300 -0.99 -27.65 -13.98
CA GLN A 300 0.06 -28.21 -14.82
C GLN A 300 -0.48 -29.39 -15.60
N VAL A 301 -0.44 -29.29 -16.92
CA VAL A 301 -0.81 -30.37 -17.83
C VAL A 301 0.27 -30.53 -18.90
N TRP A 302 0.84 -31.72 -18.95
CA TRP A 302 2.08 -32.01 -19.69
C TRP A 302 3.21 -31.07 -19.27
N ASP A 303 3.83 -30.36 -20.22
CA ASP A 303 4.87 -29.34 -19.95
C ASP A 303 4.32 -27.90 -19.93
N LEU A 304 3.00 -27.73 -19.88
CA LEU A 304 2.34 -26.44 -19.86
C LEU A 304 1.87 -26.11 -18.44
N ASP A 305 2.27 -24.94 -17.95
CA ASP A 305 1.75 -24.37 -16.71
C ASP A 305 0.69 -23.33 -17.06
N TRP A 306 -0.53 -23.59 -16.65
CA TRP A 306 -1.68 -22.70 -16.81
C TRP A 306 -1.94 -21.95 -15.52
N ASN A 307 -2.08 -20.64 -15.62
CA ASN A 307 -2.57 -19.80 -14.55
C ASN A 307 -3.79 -19.04 -15.04
N VAL A 308 -4.92 -19.19 -14.37
CA VAL A 308 -6.16 -18.47 -14.67
C VAL A 308 -6.56 -17.70 -13.43
N SER A 309 -6.71 -16.38 -13.55
CA SER A 309 -7.22 -15.55 -12.47
C SER A 309 -8.53 -14.87 -12.85
N TYR A 310 -9.41 -14.80 -11.87
CA TYR A 310 -10.67 -14.07 -11.94
C TYR A 310 -10.75 -13.08 -10.78
N ARG A 311 -11.14 -11.85 -11.08
CA ARG A 311 -11.39 -10.82 -10.08
C ARG A 311 -12.76 -10.17 -10.34
N TYR A 312 -13.61 -10.20 -9.33
CA TYR A 312 -14.82 -9.41 -9.30
C TYR A 312 -14.66 -8.25 -8.30
N LEU A 313 -14.92 -7.04 -8.76
CA LEU A 313 -15.02 -5.83 -7.95
C LEU A 313 -16.48 -5.40 -7.95
N GLY A 314 -17.12 -5.44 -6.79
CA GLY A 314 -18.51 -5.02 -6.62
C GLY A 314 -18.73 -3.53 -6.85
N THR A 315 -19.97 -3.10 -6.67
CA THR A 315 -20.35 -1.69 -6.80
C THR A 315 -19.57 -0.79 -5.85
N ARG A 316 -19.22 0.42 -6.32
CA ARG A 316 -18.53 1.46 -5.54
C ARG A 316 -19.08 2.83 -5.87
N TYR A 317 -18.83 3.80 -5.02
CA TYR A 317 -19.08 5.21 -5.31
C TYR A 317 -17.81 5.89 -5.77
N ASP A 318 -17.95 6.84 -6.70
CA ASP A 318 -16.89 7.76 -7.12
C ASP A 318 -17.45 9.17 -7.24
N VAL A 319 -16.59 10.13 -7.54
CA VAL A 319 -16.96 11.50 -7.82
C VAL A 319 -16.72 11.75 -9.30
N ALA A 320 -17.75 12.15 -10.01
CA ALA A 320 -17.67 12.54 -11.40
C ALA A 320 -17.93 14.04 -11.54
N VAL A 321 -17.35 14.69 -12.55
CA VAL A 321 -17.62 16.06 -12.91
C VAL A 321 -18.68 16.04 -14.02
N ASP A 322 -19.81 16.71 -13.80
CA ASP A 322 -20.80 16.93 -14.85
C ASP A 322 -20.18 17.84 -15.93
N PRO A 323 -20.07 17.38 -17.19
CA PRO A 323 -19.44 18.17 -18.26
C PRO A 323 -20.19 19.46 -18.63
N ASN A 324 -21.46 19.59 -18.25
CA ASN A 324 -22.28 20.76 -18.59
C ASN A 324 -22.26 21.82 -17.47
N THR A 325 -22.29 21.38 -16.21
CA THR A 325 -22.39 22.28 -15.05
C THR A 325 -21.07 22.45 -14.33
N TYR A 326 -20.08 21.62 -14.63
CA TYR A 326 -18.79 21.50 -13.92
C TYR A 326 -18.95 21.23 -12.42
N SER A 327 -20.13 20.81 -12.01
CA SER A 327 -20.38 20.40 -10.63
C SER A 327 -19.90 18.96 -10.41
N THR A 328 -19.42 18.70 -9.19
CA THR A 328 -19.03 17.34 -8.80
C THR A 328 -20.23 16.59 -8.26
N GLU A 329 -20.51 15.43 -8.81
CA GLU A 329 -21.58 14.55 -8.36
C GLU A 329 -21.04 13.22 -7.88
N ARG A 330 -21.66 12.69 -6.83
CA ARG A 330 -21.35 11.35 -6.36
C ARG A 330 -22.10 10.34 -7.19
N VAL A 331 -21.35 9.54 -7.96
CA VAL A 331 -21.89 8.53 -8.87
C VAL A 331 -21.67 7.13 -8.35
N LYS A 332 -22.64 6.25 -8.58
CA LYS A 332 -22.52 4.82 -8.30
C LYS A 332 -22.01 4.10 -9.54
N MET A 333 -20.85 3.48 -9.42
CA MET A 333 -20.27 2.64 -10.46
C MET A 333 -20.71 1.19 -10.30
N GLY A 334 -21.01 0.51 -11.41
CA GLY A 334 -21.35 -0.92 -11.44
C GLY A 334 -20.16 -1.81 -11.06
N GLY A 335 -20.45 -3.07 -10.82
CA GLY A 335 -19.42 -4.09 -10.61
C GLY A 335 -18.68 -4.42 -11.92
N VAL A 336 -17.44 -4.87 -11.79
CA VAL A 336 -16.55 -5.24 -12.90
C VAL A 336 -15.97 -6.62 -12.66
N SER A 337 -15.97 -7.46 -13.71
CA SER A 337 -15.31 -8.76 -13.74
C SER A 337 -14.11 -8.71 -14.66
N LEU A 338 -12.97 -9.18 -14.19
CA LEU A 338 -11.71 -9.25 -14.93
C LEU A 338 -11.24 -10.69 -14.97
N TRP A 339 -10.72 -11.10 -16.11
CA TRP A 339 -10.13 -12.41 -16.34
C TRP A 339 -8.74 -12.24 -16.93
N ASP A 340 -7.77 -12.98 -16.37
CA ASP A 340 -6.43 -13.07 -16.91
C ASP A 340 -6.06 -14.54 -17.10
N VAL A 341 -5.42 -14.87 -18.19
CA VAL A 341 -4.92 -16.22 -18.49
C VAL A 341 -3.46 -16.12 -18.90
N ALA A 342 -2.61 -16.85 -18.23
CA ALA A 342 -1.22 -17.03 -18.60
C ALA A 342 -0.92 -18.50 -18.83
N VAL A 343 -0.10 -18.77 -19.84
CA VAL A 343 0.40 -20.11 -20.16
C VAL A 343 1.91 -20.02 -20.32
N SER A 344 2.65 -20.86 -19.63
CA SER A 344 4.10 -20.96 -19.77
C SER A 344 4.52 -22.38 -20.18
N TYR A 345 5.60 -22.44 -20.96
CA TYR A 345 6.21 -23.67 -21.42
C TYR A 345 7.73 -23.56 -21.28
N PRO A 346 8.41 -24.51 -20.64
CA PRO A 346 9.87 -24.50 -20.55
C PRO A 346 10.49 -24.82 -21.93
N VAL A 347 11.17 -23.81 -22.50
CA VAL A 347 11.96 -24.01 -23.72
C VAL A 347 13.36 -24.48 -23.29
N THR A 348 13.72 -25.75 -23.59
CA THR A 348 15.05 -26.32 -23.30
C THR A 348 16.05 -25.93 -24.39
#